data_a5a4fe5839fe8408f0552a2a45ccbfa9
#
_entry.id   a5a4fe5839fe8408f0552a2a45ccbfa9
#
_cell.length_a   1.000
_cell.length_b   1.000
_cell.length_c   1.000
_cell.angle_alpha   90.00
_cell.angle_beta   90.00
_cell.angle_gamma   90.00
#
_symmetry.space_group_name_H-M   'P 1'
#
loop_
_entity.id
_entity.type
_entity.pdbx_description
1 polymer ?
#
loop_
_entity_poly.entity_id
_entity_poly.type
_entity_poly.pdbx_seq_one_letter_code
_entity_poly.pdbx_strand_id
1 'polypeptide(L)'
;MEDSYRLVLEKVLEYEQRQQRIICAFLVIAIIIVALVAAKQFRKTKCSNKVVVCAILIVLCAALPLYVLTCNTYQKAIMEDIANCTYVTYCGVFFHDNYQKDSFYHDVNCMVNDENSITLRYPDYGNHYSLFPDSASMPVGTSYGTIIYSKNSKIIVSWDVSN
;
A
#
# COMPACT_ATOMS: atom_id res chain seq x y z
N MET A 1 -19.01 -0.95 16.66
CA MET A 1 -17.95 -1.83 16.14
C MET A 1 -17.73 -1.64 14.63
N GLU A 2 -18.77 -1.77 13.80
CA GLU A 2 -18.63 -1.56 12.33
C GLU A 2 -18.17 -0.16 11.95
N ASP A 3 -18.61 0.88 12.65
CA ASP A 3 -18.17 2.26 12.41
C ASP A 3 -16.67 2.46 12.65
N SER A 4 -16.09 1.75 13.64
CA SER A 4 -14.65 1.83 13.89
C SER A 4 -13.84 1.14 12.78
N TYR A 5 -14.33 0.01 12.24
CA TYR A 5 -13.67 -0.68 11.13
C TYR A 5 -13.70 0.15 9.84
N ARG A 6 -14.86 0.75 9.58
CA ARG A 6 -15.01 1.68 8.47
C ARG A 6 -14.04 2.86 8.57
N LEU A 7 -13.89 3.45 9.76
CA LEU A 7 -12.97 4.55 10.00
C LEU A 7 -11.51 4.18 9.69
N VAL A 8 -11.08 2.95 10.04
CA VAL A 8 -9.75 2.45 9.70
C VAL A 8 -9.56 2.43 8.19
N LEU A 9 -10.52 1.86 7.44
CA LEU A 9 -10.44 1.77 5.98
C LEU A 9 -10.48 3.15 5.30
N GLU A 10 -11.28 4.09 5.80
CA GLU A 10 -11.34 5.47 5.29
C GLU A 10 -10.00 6.19 5.45
N LYS A 11 -9.34 6.03 6.60
CA LYS A 11 -8.00 6.61 6.83
C LYS A 11 -6.93 5.97 5.95
N VAL A 12 -6.99 4.65 5.77
CA VAL A 12 -6.09 3.94 4.85
C VAL A 12 -6.29 4.43 3.43
N LEU A 13 -7.54 4.59 2.98
CA LEU A 13 -7.85 5.11 1.66
C LEU A 13 -7.32 6.54 1.45
N GLU A 14 -7.48 7.40 2.45
CA GLU A 14 -6.95 8.77 2.42
C GLU A 14 -5.42 8.77 2.28
N TYR A 15 -4.73 7.92 3.05
CA TYR A 15 -3.29 7.76 2.96
C TYR A 15 -2.86 7.30 1.56
N GLU A 16 -3.48 6.26 1.00
CA GLU A 16 -3.20 5.74 -0.33
C GLU A 16 -3.40 6.81 -1.42
N GLN A 17 -4.48 7.58 -1.35
CA GLN A 17 -4.74 8.67 -2.28
C GLN A 17 -3.70 9.80 -2.16
N ARG A 18 -3.25 10.09 -0.94
CA ARG A 18 -2.19 11.08 -0.71
C ARG A 18 -0.87 10.62 -1.30
N GLN A 19 -0.47 9.38 -1.04
CA GLN A 19 0.76 8.79 -1.59
C GLN A 19 0.73 8.77 -3.11
N GLN A 20 -0.38 8.34 -3.70
CA GLN A 20 -0.55 8.35 -5.15
C GLN A 20 -0.34 9.74 -5.74
N ARG A 21 -0.94 10.79 -5.14
CA ARG A 21 -0.78 12.18 -5.61
C ARG A 21 0.69 12.64 -5.53
N ILE A 22 1.38 12.32 -4.45
CA ILE A 22 2.79 12.69 -4.26
C ILE A 22 3.66 12.01 -5.31
N ILE A 23 3.53 10.69 -5.50
CA ILE A 23 4.34 9.93 -6.46
C ILE A 23 4.05 10.38 -7.90
N CYS A 24 2.78 10.61 -8.25
CA CYS A 24 2.42 11.16 -9.55
C CYS A 24 3.06 12.53 -9.81
N ALA A 25 3.07 13.41 -8.81
CA ALA A 25 3.71 14.71 -8.92
C ALA A 25 5.23 14.58 -9.16
N PHE A 26 5.92 13.69 -8.42
CA PHE A 26 7.34 13.42 -8.64
C PHE A 26 7.63 12.85 -10.02
N LEU A 27 6.81 11.90 -10.51
CA LEU A 27 6.97 11.33 -11.85
C LEU A 27 6.78 12.40 -12.95
N VAL A 28 5.78 13.26 -12.82
CA VAL A 28 5.57 14.37 -13.76
C VAL A 28 6.76 15.33 -13.76
N ILE A 29 7.29 15.71 -12.59
CA ILE A 29 8.46 16.56 -12.49
C ILE A 29 9.68 15.89 -13.14
N ALA A 30 9.90 14.60 -12.90
CA ALA A 30 10.99 13.84 -13.51
C ALA A 30 10.87 13.82 -15.04
N ILE A 31 9.67 13.60 -15.58
CA ILE A 31 9.41 13.65 -17.04
C ILE A 31 9.76 15.03 -17.60
N ILE A 32 9.35 16.11 -16.94
CA ILE A 32 9.65 17.48 -17.38
C ILE A 32 11.16 17.73 -17.39
N ILE A 33 11.87 17.35 -16.32
CA ILE A 33 13.33 17.53 -16.24
C ILE A 33 14.03 16.77 -17.38
N VAL A 34 13.68 15.49 -17.58
CA VAL A 34 14.28 14.68 -18.66
C VAL A 34 13.96 15.26 -20.02
N ALA A 35 12.75 15.77 -20.25
CA ALA A 35 12.37 16.42 -21.51
C ALA A 35 13.17 17.71 -21.77
N LEU A 36 13.40 18.53 -20.74
CA LEU A 36 14.21 19.75 -20.84
C LEU A 36 15.68 19.45 -21.14
N VAL A 37 16.24 18.44 -20.46
CA VAL A 37 17.62 17.97 -20.71
C VAL A 37 17.73 17.42 -22.14
N ALA A 38 16.76 16.62 -22.57
CA ALA A 38 16.66 16.12 -23.94
C ALA A 38 16.66 17.27 -24.94
N ALA A 39 15.76 18.24 -24.81
CA ALA A 39 15.65 19.38 -25.71
C ALA A 39 16.97 20.16 -25.82
N LYS A 40 17.71 20.32 -24.72
CA LYS A 40 19.02 20.96 -24.69
C LYS A 40 20.10 20.13 -25.40
N GLN A 41 20.12 18.81 -25.23
CA GLN A 41 21.07 17.91 -25.86
C GLN A 41 20.79 17.70 -27.36
N PHE A 42 19.52 17.68 -27.77
CA PHE A 42 19.12 17.55 -29.18
C PHE A 42 19.73 18.68 -30.06
N ARG A 43 20.02 19.84 -29.48
CA ARG A 43 20.64 20.97 -30.16
C ARG A 43 22.15 20.80 -30.34
N LYS A 44 22.83 19.91 -29.59
CA LYS A 44 24.29 19.88 -29.47
C LYS A 44 24.99 18.59 -29.94
N THR A 45 24.30 17.44 -30.09
CA THR A 45 24.96 16.14 -30.20
C THR A 45 24.54 15.24 -31.36
N LYS A 46 25.47 14.33 -31.76
CA LYS A 46 25.29 13.28 -32.78
C LYS A 46 24.24 12.23 -32.36
N CYS A 47 23.72 11.49 -33.33
CA CYS A 47 22.50 10.66 -33.30
C CYS A 47 22.36 9.63 -32.16
N SER A 48 23.44 9.05 -31.65
CA SER A 48 23.40 7.92 -30.69
C SER A 48 22.77 8.30 -29.33
N ASN A 49 23.10 9.45 -28.77
CA ASN A 49 22.58 9.85 -27.47
C ASN A 49 21.07 10.24 -27.49
N LYS A 50 20.54 10.57 -28.68
CA LYS A 50 19.13 10.91 -28.86
C LYS A 50 18.23 9.69 -28.61
N VAL A 51 18.64 8.53 -29.08
CA VAL A 51 17.87 7.27 -28.92
C VAL A 51 17.74 6.92 -27.44
N VAL A 52 18.82 7.02 -26.65
CA VAL A 52 18.80 6.71 -25.22
C VAL A 52 17.84 7.63 -24.46
N VAL A 53 17.87 8.93 -24.75
CA VAL A 53 17.00 9.90 -24.09
C VAL A 53 15.53 9.67 -24.45
N CYS A 54 15.25 9.38 -25.74
CA CYS A 54 13.88 9.01 -26.16
C CYS A 54 13.39 7.73 -25.46
N ALA A 55 14.24 6.72 -25.33
CA ALA A 55 13.90 5.48 -24.64
C ALA A 55 13.55 5.73 -23.16
N ILE A 56 14.34 6.54 -22.44
CA ILE A 56 14.06 6.90 -21.05
C ILE A 56 12.72 7.64 -20.94
N LEU A 57 12.43 8.59 -21.83
CA LEU A 57 11.14 9.31 -21.83
C LEU A 57 9.96 8.37 -22.06
N ILE A 58 10.08 7.43 -23.00
CA ILE A 58 9.03 6.45 -23.27
C ILE A 58 8.75 5.58 -22.02
N VAL A 59 9.83 5.10 -21.37
CA VAL A 59 9.70 4.29 -20.14
C VAL A 59 9.00 5.08 -19.02
N LEU A 60 9.40 6.34 -18.80
CA LEU A 60 8.77 7.18 -17.78
C LEU A 60 7.31 7.49 -18.10
N CYS A 61 7.00 7.77 -19.37
CA CYS A 61 5.61 8.02 -19.80
C CYS A 61 4.73 6.76 -19.71
N ALA A 62 5.30 5.57 -19.86
CA ALA A 62 4.56 4.31 -19.68
C ALA A 62 4.41 3.92 -18.20
N ALA A 63 5.38 4.24 -17.35
CA ALA A 63 5.34 3.92 -15.93
C ALA A 63 4.21 4.65 -15.18
N LEU A 64 3.93 5.91 -15.55
CA LEU A 64 2.90 6.72 -14.90
C LEU A 64 1.49 6.10 -15.00
N PRO A 65 0.95 5.76 -16.18
CA PRO A 65 -0.38 5.15 -16.29
C PRO A 65 -0.45 3.77 -15.64
N LEU A 66 0.61 2.96 -15.70
CA LEU A 66 0.67 1.66 -15.03
C LEU A 66 0.57 1.82 -13.51
N TYR A 67 1.33 2.76 -12.95
CA TYR A 67 1.28 3.07 -11.52
C TYR A 67 -0.12 3.52 -11.10
N VAL A 68 -0.74 4.46 -11.85
CA VAL A 68 -2.10 4.95 -11.57
C VAL A 68 -3.13 3.81 -11.61
N LEU A 69 -3.05 2.92 -12.62
CA LEU A 69 -3.94 1.76 -12.73
C LEU A 69 -3.83 0.83 -11.54
N THR A 70 -2.60 0.53 -11.10
CA THR A 70 -2.36 -0.35 -9.94
C THR A 70 -2.93 0.25 -8.65
N CYS A 71 -2.65 1.54 -8.39
CA CYS A 71 -3.20 2.24 -7.22
C CYS A 71 -4.73 2.29 -7.26
N ASN A 72 -5.33 2.59 -8.41
CA ASN A 72 -6.78 2.65 -8.55
C ASN A 72 -7.46 1.30 -8.28
N THR A 73 -6.85 0.19 -8.68
CA THR A 73 -7.38 -1.16 -8.43
C THR A 73 -7.42 -1.45 -6.93
N TYR A 74 -6.34 -1.10 -6.21
CA TYR A 74 -6.29 -1.29 -4.76
C TYR A 74 -7.26 -0.37 -4.02
N GLN A 75 -7.29 0.92 -4.36
CA GLN A 75 -8.24 1.88 -3.78
C GLN A 75 -9.69 1.48 -4.03
N LYS A 76 -9.99 0.90 -5.21
CA LYS A 76 -11.33 0.37 -5.52
C LYS A 76 -11.70 -0.77 -4.59
N ALA A 77 -10.78 -1.70 -4.30
CA ALA A 77 -11.02 -2.79 -3.35
C ALA A 77 -11.34 -2.26 -1.94
N ILE A 78 -10.62 -1.21 -1.47
CA ILE A 78 -10.90 -0.57 -0.18
C ILE A 78 -12.29 0.10 -0.20
N MET A 79 -12.63 0.83 -1.26
CA MET A 79 -13.93 1.48 -1.40
C MET A 79 -15.09 0.46 -1.43
N GLU A 80 -14.91 -0.68 -2.08
CA GLU A 80 -15.88 -1.77 -2.10
C GLU A 80 -16.07 -2.38 -0.70
N ASP A 81 -14.98 -2.56 0.06
CA ASP A 81 -15.06 -3.05 1.45
C ASP A 81 -15.78 -2.06 2.37
N ILE A 82 -15.53 -0.75 2.20
CA ILE A 82 -16.24 0.32 2.93
C ILE A 82 -17.74 0.32 2.59
N ALA A 83 -18.08 0.26 1.29
CA ALA A 83 -19.46 0.36 0.82
C ALA A 83 -20.31 -0.84 1.23
N ASN A 84 -19.71 -2.04 1.22
CA ASN A 84 -20.43 -3.30 1.46
C ASN A 84 -20.26 -3.82 2.90
N CYS A 85 -19.45 -3.16 3.75
CA CYS A 85 -19.10 -3.59 5.11
C CYS A 85 -18.65 -5.07 5.13
N THR A 86 -17.80 -5.46 4.17
CA THR A 86 -17.37 -6.85 3.98
C THR A 86 -16.15 -7.18 4.82
N TYR A 87 -16.38 -7.72 6.01
CA TYR A 87 -15.32 -8.14 6.93
C TYR A 87 -15.29 -9.66 7.08
N VAL A 88 -14.11 -10.19 7.32
CA VAL A 88 -13.87 -11.61 7.57
C VAL A 88 -13.14 -11.75 8.89
N THR A 89 -13.57 -12.71 9.70
CA THR A 89 -12.90 -13.04 10.95
C THR A 89 -12.02 -14.27 10.74
N TYR A 90 -10.75 -14.13 11.11
CA TYR A 90 -9.80 -15.23 11.23
C TYR A 90 -9.54 -15.50 12.72
N CYS A 91 -9.52 -16.77 13.10
CA CYS A 91 -9.14 -17.19 14.44
C CYS A 91 -8.07 -18.29 14.31
N GLY A 92 -6.88 -18.08 14.85
CA GLY A 92 -5.80 -19.03 14.71
C GLY A 92 -4.42 -18.43 14.99
N VAL A 93 -3.41 -19.16 14.53
CA VAL A 93 -2.00 -18.75 14.63
C VAL A 93 -1.66 -17.77 13.51
N PHE A 94 -1.06 -16.66 13.87
CA PHE A 94 -0.54 -15.71 12.90
C PHE A 94 0.90 -15.29 13.26
N PHE A 95 1.64 -14.86 12.24
CA PHE A 95 3.00 -14.36 12.36
C PHE A 95 3.05 -12.91 11.85
N HIS A 96 3.40 -11.98 12.73
CA HIS A 96 3.62 -10.58 12.40
C HIS A 96 5.12 -10.30 12.30
N ASP A 97 5.58 -9.94 11.11
CA ASP A 97 6.96 -9.56 10.84
C ASP A 97 7.11 -8.03 10.90
N ASN A 98 7.91 -7.55 11.86
CA ASN A 98 8.20 -6.13 12.02
C ASN A 98 9.49 -5.72 11.27
N TYR A 99 9.89 -6.45 10.25
CA TYR A 99 11.16 -6.20 9.55
C TYR A 99 11.16 -4.87 8.74
N GLN A 100 9.98 -4.30 8.46
CA GLN A 100 9.82 -3.08 7.67
C GLN A 100 9.46 -1.88 8.55
N LYS A 101 10.36 -1.47 9.46
CA LYS A 101 10.14 -0.35 10.41
C LYS A 101 9.67 0.97 9.78
N ASP A 102 9.93 1.17 8.50
CA ASP A 102 9.60 2.41 7.77
C ASP A 102 8.44 2.22 6.78
N SER A 103 7.80 1.04 6.77
CA SER A 103 6.67 0.77 5.89
C SER A 103 5.35 1.11 6.57
N PHE A 104 4.44 1.73 5.82
CA PHE A 104 3.07 1.97 6.27
C PHE A 104 2.28 0.67 6.50
N TYR A 105 2.62 -0.40 5.79
CA TYR A 105 2.03 -1.72 5.94
C TYR A 105 3.05 -2.71 6.45
N HIS A 106 2.63 -3.51 7.43
CA HIS A 106 3.33 -4.70 7.86
C HIS A 106 2.54 -5.92 7.41
N ASP A 107 3.24 -6.91 6.90
CA ASP A 107 2.62 -8.16 6.50
C ASP A 107 2.38 -9.05 7.72
N VAL A 108 1.16 -9.57 7.82
CA VAL A 108 0.75 -10.53 8.85
C VAL A 108 0.32 -11.81 8.15
N ASN A 109 1.05 -12.88 8.38
CA ASN A 109 0.79 -14.18 7.80
C ASN A 109 -0.09 -15.01 8.73
N CYS A 110 -1.31 -15.31 8.32
CA CYS A 110 -2.28 -16.13 9.05
C CYS A 110 -2.27 -17.56 8.51
N MET A 111 -2.04 -18.55 9.36
CA MET A 111 -2.02 -19.96 8.98
C MET A 111 -3.45 -20.50 8.92
N VAL A 112 -3.96 -20.78 7.73
CA VAL A 112 -5.33 -21.31 7.52
C VAL A 112 -5.36 -22.82 7.74
N ASN A 113 -4.30 -23.53 7.28
CA ASN A 113 -4.03 -24.93 7.55
C ASN A 113 -2.51 -25.18 7.36
N ASP A 114 -2.05 -26.41 7.56
CA ASP A 114 -0.62 -26.74 7.54
C ASP A 114 0.11 -26.38 6.22
N GLU A 115 -0.63 -26.19 5.12
CA GLU A 115 -0.06 -25.90 3.79
C GLU A 115 -0.42 -24.51 3.25
N ASN A 116 -1.44 -23.86 3.79
CA ASN A 116 -1.96 -22.60 3.25
C ASN A 116 -1.89 -21.47 4.28
N SER A 117 -1.34 -20.34 3.86
CA SER A 117 -1.35 -19.09 4.62
C SER A 117 -2.04 -17.98 3.83
N ILE A 118 -2.63 -17.04 4.55
CA ILE A 118 -3.14 -15.78 3.99
C ILE A 118 -2.29 -14.66 4.53
N THR A 119 -1.75 -13.83 3.64
CA THR A 119 -1.05 -12.60 4.03
C THR A 119 -2.06 -11.46 4.11
N LEU A 120 -2.13 -10.85 5.28
CA LEU A 120 -2.94 -9.67 5.58
C LEU A 120 -2.03 -8.46 5.74
N ARG A 121 -2.58 -7.25 5.57
CA ARG A 121 -1.85 -5.99 5.72
C ARG A 121 -2.28 -5.29 7.01
N TYR A 122 -1.35 -5.13 7.92
CA TYR A 122 -1.54 -4.34 9.12
C TYR A 122 -1.08 -2.90 8.86
N PRO A 123 -1.97 -1.90 8.87
CA PRO A 123 -1.59 -0.51 8.68
C PRO A 123 -0.98 0.03 9.99
N ASP A 124 0.32 0.36 9.95
CA ASP A 124 1.04 0.99 11.05
C ASP A 124 1.41 2.44 10.68
N TYR A 125 0.80 3.41 11.34
CA TYR A 125 1.10 4.83 11.13
C TYR A 125 2.34 5.31 11.90
N GLY A 126 3.08 4.40 12.53
CA GLY A 126 4.16 4.77 13.44
C GLY A 126 3.62 5.47 14.71
N ASN A 127 4.52 5.93 15.58
CA ASN A 127 4.19 6.48 16.91
C ASN A 127 3.30 7.74 16.91
N HIS A 128 2.85 8.25 15.77
CA HIS A 128 2.13 9.53 15.70
C HIS A 128 0.62 9.43 15.51
N TYR A 129 0.10 8.29 14.99
CA TYR A 129 -1.34 8.14 14.80
C TYR A 129 -1.71 6.66 14.87
N SER A 130 -1.96 6.12 16.06
CA SER A 130 -2.60 4.82 16.18
C SER A 130 -3.97 4.87 15.49
N LEU A 131 -4.16 4.07 14.45
CA LEU A 131 -5.48 3.86 13.83
C LEU A 131 -6.42 3.13 14.78
N PHE A 132 -5.84 2.46 15.77
CA PHE A 132 -6.53 1.68 16.77
C PHE A 132 -6.46 2.45 18.09
N PRO A 133 -7.52 3.21 18.48
CA PRO A 133 -7.47 4.15 19.59
C PRO A 133 -7.18 3.53 20.97
N ASP A 134 -7.34 2.21 21.12
CA ASP A 134 -7.24 1.53 22.41
C ASP A 134 -6.26 0.35 22.40
N SER A 135 -5.48 0.14 21.35
CA SER A 135 -4.66 -1.05 21.23
C SER A 135 -3.17 -0.75 21.34
N ALA A 136 -2.50 -1.50 22.18
CA ALA A 136 -1.08 -1.75 22.05
C ALA A 136 -0.78 -2.15 20.60
N SER A 137 0.41 -1.84 20.06
CA SER A 137 0.84 -2.32 18.74
C SER A 137 0.67 -3.84 18.64
N MET A 138 0.26 -4.32 17.46
CA MET A 138 0.14 -5.76 17.23
C MET A 138 1.44 -6.46 17.60
N PRO A 139 1.42 -7.53 18.42
CA PRO A 139 2.64 -8.19 18.87
C PRO A 139 3.45 -8.73 17.69
N VAL A 140 4.76 -8.55 17.76
CA VAL A 140 5.70 -9.06 16.76
C VAL A 140 6.00 -10.52 17.05
N GLY A 141 6.14 -11.32 16.01
CA GLY A 141 6.40 -12.76 16.09
C GLY A 141 5.12 -13.59 15.96
N THR A 142 5.20 -14.82 16.45
CA THR A 142 4.09 -15.78 16.39
C THR A 142 3.14 -15.56 17.56
N SER A 143 1.86 -15.41 17.27
CA SER A 143 0.80 -15.24 18.25
C SER A 143 -0.45 -16.06 17.86
N TYR A 144 -1.31 -16.31 18.83
CA TYR A 144 -2.63 -16.91 18.61
C TYR A 144 -3.71 -15.89 18.97
N GLY A 145 -4.72 -15.77 18.13
CA GLY A 145 -5.79 -14.82 18.41
C GLY A 145 -6.83 -14.71 17.30
N THR A 146 -7.60 -13.64 17.38
CA THR A 146 -8.66 -13.32 16.42
C THR A 146 -8.25 -12.06 15.67
N ILE A 147 -8.31 -12.12 14.32
CA ILE A 147 -8.06 -10.99 13.43
C ILE A 147 -9.32 -10.75 12.60
N ILE A 148 -9.76 -9.50 12.54
CA ILE A 148 -10.85 -9.07 11.65
C ILE A 148 -10.20 -8.23 10.54
N TYR A 149 -10.47 -8.61 9.30
CA TYR A 149 -9.89 -7.95 8.13
C TYR A 149 -10.93 -7.74 7.02
N SER A 150 -10.67 -6.77 6.17
CA SER A 150 -11.48 -6.48 4.98
C SER A 150 -11.31 -7.57 3.92
N LYS A 151 -12.39 -8.00 3.30
CA LYS A 151 -12.42 -9.18 2.40
C LYS A 151 -11.60 -8.97 1.13
N ASN A 152 -11.74 -7.81 0.47
CA ASN A 152 -11.12 -7.56 -0.83
C ASN A 152 -9.73 -6.94 -0.69
N SER A 153 -9.57 -5.93 0.16
CA SER A 153 -8.30 -5.23 0.34
C SER A 153 -7.33 -5.91 1.29
N LYS A 154 -7.78 -6.91 2.07
CA LYS A 154 -6.97 -7.68 3.05
C LYS A 154 -6.35 -6.81 4.14
N ILE A 155 -6.98 -5.69 4.49
CA ILE A 155 -6.52 -4.78 5.55
C ILE A 155 -7.08 -5.26 6.88
N ILE A 156 -6.23 -5.37 7.88
CA ILE A 156 -6.62 -5.67 9.26
C ILE A 156 -7.30 -4.43 9.84
N VAL A 157 -8.51 -4.61 10.36
CA VAL A 157 -9.33 -3.55 10.96
C VAL A 157 -9.50 -3.71 12.46
N SER A 158 -9.26 -4.91 12.98
CA SER A 158 -9.24 -5.20 14.42
C SER A 158 -8.49 -6.50 14.69
N TRP A 159 -7.96 -6.63 15.88
CA TRP A 159 -7.30 -7.84 16.35
C TRP A 159 -7.40 -7.97 17.87
N ASP A 160 -7.35 -9.21 18.33
CA ASP A 160 -7.32 -9.59 19.74
C ASP A 160 -6.38 -10.79 19.89
N VAL A 161 -5.44 -10.70 20.82
CA VAL A 161 -4.47 -11.75 21.07
C VAL A 161 -4.85 -12.47 22.35
N SER A 162 -5.07 -13.77 22.23
CA SER A 162 -5.29 -14.64 23.37
C SER A 162 -3.93 -14.87 24.05
N ASN A 163 -3.78 -14.35 25.26
CA ASN A 163 -2.63 -14.63 26.12
C ASN A 163 -2.70 -16.03 26.70
#